data_38f2a05c32700fb6425bb05d030ce087
#
_entry.id   38f2a05c32700fb6425bb05d030ce087
#
_cell.length_a   1.000
_cell.length_b   1.000
_cell.length_c   1.000
_cell.angle_alpha   90.00
_cell.angle_beta   90.00
_cell.angle_gamma   90.00
#
_symmetry.space_group_name_H-M   'P 1'
#
loop_
_entity.id
_entity.type
_entity.pdbx_description
1 polymer ?
#
loop_
_entity_poly.entity_id
_entity_poly.type
_entity_poly.pdbx_seq_one_letter_code
_entity_poly.pdbx_strand_id
1 'polypeptide(L)'
;MNKTYDVVFNDDCHSNSKGWKETLDYCIDYIKSNNGTDNSYFSDYKGGIVSIVCNETDETVFDEPVKNYDVVFSNGINFSMKNWMESKEYCINYIHTNNGTGVDEFDTFSGGVASVVDNITNDIVYEEEIK
;
A
#
# COMPACT_ATOMS: atom_id res chain seq x y z
N MET A 1 13.51 -31.62 -11.92
CA MET A 1 12.18 -31.10 -12.22
C MET A 1 12.04 -29.69 -11.72
N ASN A 2 11.63 -28.77 -12.57
CA ASN A 2 11.51 -27.37 -12.20
C ASN A 2 10.22 -27.12 -11.41
N LYS A 3 10.35 -26.45 -10.30
CA LYS A 3 9.19 -26.00 -9.53
C LYS A 3 8.59 -24.75 -10.13
N THR A 4 7.28 -24.63 -10.04
CA THR A 4 6.55 -23.44 -10.47
C THR A 4 5.84 -22.85 -9.27
N TYR A 5 5.53 -21.56 -9.37
CA TYR A 5 5.01 -20.79 -8.23
C TYR A 5 3.84 -19.94 -8.65
N ASP A 6 2.96 -19.69 -7.70
CA ASP A 6 1.81 -18.82 -7.88
C ASP A 6 1.80 -17.74 -6.81
N VAL A 7 1.11 -16.65 -7.11
CA VAL A 7 0.89 -15.56 -6.17
C VAL A 7 -0.53 -15.65 -5.63
N VAL A 8 -0.66 -15.66 -4.31
CA VAL A 8 -1.94 -15.79 -3.62
C VAL A 8 -2.15 -14.58 -2.72
N PHE A 9 -3.35 -14.00 -2.79
CA PHE A 9 -3.76 -12.88 -1.94
C PHE A 9 -4.78 -13.39 -0.93
N ASN A 10 -4.64 -12.95 0.31
CA ASN A 10 -5.50 -13.40 1.39
C ASN A 10 -5.76 -12.29 2.39
N ASP A 11 -7.02 -12.08 2.74
CA ASP A 11 -7.41 -11.28 3.88
C ASP A 11 -8.32 -12.15 4.76
N ASP A 12 -8.85 -11.60 5.84
CA ASP A 12 -9.66 -12.40 6.79
C ASP A 12 -10.93 -12.97 6.17
N CYS A 13 -11.39 -12.41 5.06
CA CYS A 13 -12.67 -12.76 4.46
C CYS A 13 -12.54 -13.44 3.10
N HIS A 14 -11.47 -13.14 2.36
CA HIS A 14 -11.34 -13.55 0.96
C HIS A 14 -9.94 -14.06 0.66
N SER A 15 -9.87 -14.91 -0.35
CA SER A 15 -8.60 -15.42 -0.85
C SER A 15 -8.69 -15.54 -2.36
N ASN A 16 -7.61 -15.25 -3.05
CA ASN A 16 -7.57 -15.30 -4.51
C ASN A 16 -6.16 -15.63 -4.96
N SER A 17 -6.06 -16.49 -5.95
CA SER A 17 -4.78 -16.86 -6.55
C SER A 17 -4.73 -16.41 -8.00
N LYS A 18 -3.53 -16.14 -8.50
CA LYS A 18 -3.33 -15.73 -9.90
C LYS A 18 -3.39 -16.91 -10.86
N GLY A 19 -3.18 -18.12 -10.37
CA GLY A 19 -3.17 -19.30 -11.21
C GLY A 19 -1.93 -19.42 -12.09
N TRP A 20 -0.83 -18.84 -11.66
CA TRP A 20 0.43 -18.80 -12.42
C TRP A 20 1.26 -20.06 -12.25
N LYS A 21 2.15 -20.26 -13.22
CA LYS A 21 3.20 -21.27 -13.16
C LYS A 21 4.50 -20.58 -13.52
N GLU A 22 4.93 -19.67 -12.65
CA GLU A 22 6.08 -18.80 -12.89
C GLU A 22 7.25 -19.17 -11.99
N THR A 23 8.42 -18.58 -12.26
CA THR A 23 9.59 -18.78 -11.40
C THR A 23 9.39 -18.04 -10.09
N LEU A 24 10.11 -18.46 -9.06
CA LEU A 24 10.09 -17.79 -7.76
C LEU A 24 10.52 -16.32 -7.90
N ASP A 25 11.58 -16.07 -8.65
CA ASP A 25 12.07 -14.70 -8.85
C ASP A 25 11.05 -13.80 -9.53
N TYR A 26 10.34 -14.34 -10.52
CA TYR A 26 9.28 -13.59 -11.20
C TYR A 26 8.18 -13.18 -10.21
N CYS A 27 7.75 -14.11 -9.37
CA CYS A 27 6.71 -13.85 -8.38
C CYS A 27 7.15 -12.81 -7.35
N ILE A 28 8.39 -12.92 -6.87
CA ILE A 28 8.95 -11.95 -5.91
C ILE A 28 9.00 -10.56 -6.53
N ASP A 29 9.50 -10.45 -7.76
CA ASP A 29 9.58 -9.16 -8.47
C ASP A 29 8.21 -8.55 -8.68
N TYR A 30 7.22 -9.37 -9.04
CA TYR A 30 5.84 -8.92 -9.20
C TYR A 30 5.32 -8.29 -7.91
N ILE A 31 5.50 -8.97 -6.78
CA ILE A 31 5.03 -8.48 -5.49
C ILE A 31 5.74 -7.17 -5.13
N LYS A 32 7.06 -7.15 -5.22
CA LYS A 32 7.84 -5.97 -4.82
C LYS A 32 7.55 -4.76 -5.70
N SER A 33 7.26 -4.98 -6.98
CA SER A 33 6.96 -3.89 -7.92
C SER A 33 5.56 -3.33 -7.75
N ASN A 34 4.60 -4.11 -7.25
CA ASN A 34 3.19 -3.73 -7.23
C ASN A 34 2.61 -3.52 -5.83
N ASN A 35 3.29 -3.97 -4.78
CA ASN A 35 2.76 -3.86 -3.42
C ASN A 35 2.73 -2.38 -2.99
N GLY A 36 1.55 -1.92 -2.61
CA GLY A 36 1.34 -0.53 -2.22
C GLY A 36 0.98 0.40 -3.37
N THR A 37 0.85 -0.13 -4.59
CA THR A 37 0.44 0.65 -5.76
C THR A 37 -1.07 0.49 -6.01
N ASP A 38 -1.57 1.11 -7.09
CA ASP A 38 -2.98 0.99 -7.49
C ASP A 38 -3.30 -0.30 -8.24
N ASN A 39 -2.39 -1.26 -8.30
CA ASN A 39 -2.65 -2.57 -8.87
C ASN A 39 -3.91 -3.15 -8.22
N SER A 40 -4.88 -3.58 -9.01
CA SER A 40 -6.20 -3.96 -8.51
C SER A 40 -6.17 -5.13 -7.52
N TYR A 41 -5.29 -6.10 -7.72
CA TYR A 41 -5.17 -7.20 -6.77
C TYR A 41 -4.70 -6.70 -5.40
N PHE A 42 -3.68 -5.86 -5.38
CA PHE A 42 -3.16 -5.31 -4.12
C PHE A 42 -4.16 -4.35 -3.49
N SER A 43 -4.83 -3.55 -4.32
CA SER A 43 -5.84 -2.62 -3.83
C SER A 43 -7.02 -3.34 -3.18
N ASP A 44 -7.43 -4.48 -3.73
CA ASP A 44 -8.55 -5.25 -3.20
C ASP A 44 -8.21 -5.97 -1.87
N TYR A 45 -6.94 -6.23 -1.62
CA TYR A 45 -6.49 -6.97 -0.44
C TYR A 45 -5.66 -6.12 0.52
N LYS A 46 -5.86 -4.82 0.53
CA LYS A 46 -5.18 -3.91 1.47
C LYS A 46 -5.42 -4.38 2.90
N GLY A 47 -4.35 -4.47 3.66
CA GLY A 47 -4.42 -4.96 5.04
C GLY A 47 -4.34 -6.46 5.17
N GLY A 48 -4.31 -7.20 4.06
CA GLY A 48 -4.13 -8.65 4.06
C GLY A 48 -2.67 -9.05 3.82
N ILE A 49 -2.51 -10.24 3.29
CA ILE A 49 -1.18 -10.81 3.03
C ILE A 49 -1.11 -11.29 1.57
N VAL A 50 0.01 -11.03 0.92
CA VAL A 50 0.32 -11.60 -0.39
C VAL A 50 1.41 -12.65 -0.20
N SER A 51 1.22 -13.83 -0.77
CA SER A 51 2.09 -14.98 -0.58
C SER A 51 2.52 -15.58 -1.91
N ILE A 52 3.65 -16.29 -1.89
CA ILE A 52 4.07 -17.12 -3.02
C ILE A 52 4.01 -18.57 -2.57
N VAL A 53 3.31 -19.37 -3.33
CA VAL A 53 3.08 -20.78 -3.03
C VAL A 53 3.69 -21.65 -4.13
N CYS A 54 4.40 -22.69 -3.74
CA CYS A 54 4.93 -23.67 -4.67
C CYS A 54 3.79 -24.55 -5.16
N ASN A 55 3.58 -24.60 -6.48
CA ASN A 55 2.47 -25.35 -7.06
C ASN A 55 2.58 -26.87 -6.86
N GLU A 56 3.79 -27.38 -6.73
CA GLU A 56 4.03 -28.82 -6.59
C GLU A 56 3.90 -29.31 -5.16
N THR A 57 4.20 -28.48 -4.18
CA THR A 57 4.22 -28.87 -2.76
C THR A 57 3.15 -28.20 -1.92
N ASP A 58 2.50 -27.15 -2.45
CA ASP A 58 1.55 -26.29 -1.73
C ASP A 58 2.17 -25.55 -0.55
N GLU A 59 3.50 -25.49 -0.47
CA GLU A 59 4.17 -24.73 0.59
C GLU A 59 4.23 -23.25 0.27
N THR A 60 3.98 -22.42 1.27
CA THR A 60 4.22 -20.98 1.18
C THR A 60 5.72 -20.74 1.36
N VAL A 61 6.34 -20.17 0.35
CA VAL A 61 7.80 -19.95 0.34
C VAL A 61 8.17 -18.49 0.58
N PHE A 62 7.20 -17.59 0.52
CA PHE A 62 7.41 -16.16 0.73
C PHE A 62 6.07 -15.52 1.04
N ASP A 63 6.04 -14.57 1.96
CA ASP A 63 4.86 -13.74 2.16
C ASP A 63 5.25 -12.38 2.69
N GLU A 64 4.37 -11.39 2.48
CA GLU A 64 4.51 -10.09 3.09
C GLU A 64 3.14 -9.42 3.20
N PRO A 65 2.98 -8.46 4.13
CA PRO A 65 1.72 -7.73 4.22
C PRO A 65 1.47 -6.91 2.95
N VAL A 66 0.21 -6.83 2.54
CA VAL A 66 -0.17 -5.92 1.45
C VAL A 66 -0.15 -4.50 2.01
N LYS A 67 0.71 -3.67 1.45
CA LYS A 67 0.96 -2.31 1.95
C LYS A 67 -0.24 -1.41 1.73
N ASN A 68 -0.46 -0.53 2.67
CA ASN A 68 -1.47 0.51 2.57
C ASN A 68 -0.96 1.75 3.32
N TYR A 69 -1.54 2.90 3.01
CA TYR A 69 -0.99 4.19 3.42
C TYR A 69 -2.10 5.11 3.91
N ASP A 70 -1.71 6.08 4.72
CA ASP A 70 -2.61 7.09 5.24
C ASP A 70 -2.06 8.49 4.96
N VAL A 71 -2.95 9.48 5.02
CA VAL A 71 -2.58 10.88 4.94
C VAL A 71 -2.68 11.50 6.33
N VAL A 72 -1.62 12.18 6.75
CA VAL A 72 -1.52 12.81 8.06
C VAL A 72 -1.19 14.28 7.87
N PHE A 73 -1.94 15.14 8.57
CA PHE A 73 -1.70 16.58 8.60
C PHE A 73 -1.08 16.95 9.94
N SER A 74 -0.09 17.83 9.94
CA SER A 74 0.55 18.29 11.17
C SER A 74 1.04 19.72 11.02
N ASN A 75 0.85 20.52 12.07
CA ASN A 75 1.38 21.89 12.12
C ASN A 75 2.36 22.10 13.28
N GLY A 76 2.86 20.99 13.84
CA GLY A 76 3.78 21.06 14.98
C GLY A 76 3.10 21.12 16.34
N ILE A 77 1.82 21.46 16.37
CA ILE A 77 1.03 21.55 17.62
C ILE A 77 -0.09 20.52 17.59
N ASN A 78 -0.78 20.44 16.47
CA ASN A 78 -1.90 19.51 16.28
C ASN A 78 -1.60 18.61 15.09
N PHE A 79 -2.23 17.44 15.07
CA PHE A 79 -2.17 16.59 13.91
C PHE A 79 -3.54 15.92 13.68
N SER A 80 -3.76 15.47 12.46
CA SER A 80 -4.98 14.76 12.07
C SER A 80 -4.63 13.67 11.08
N MET A 81 -5.25 12.52 11.24
CA MET A 81 -5.08 11.36 10.35
C MET A 81 -6.39 11.09 9.64
N LYS A 82 -6.30 10.73 8.37
CA LYS A 82 -7.49 10.37 7.60
C LYS A 82 -7.97 8.96 7.94
N ASN A 83 -7.10 8.12 8.49
CA ASN A 83 -7.36 6.72 8.81
C ASN A 83 -7.72 5.90 7.57
N TRP A 84 -7.01 6.16 6.48
CA TRP A 84 -7.19 5.45 5.22
C TRP A 84 -6.33 4.21 5.12
N MET A 85 -6.74 3.33 4.22
CA MET A 85 -5.95 2.18 3.79
C MET A 85 -5.88 2.25 2.27
N GLU A 86 -5.19 3.26 1.76
CA GLU A 86 -5.12 3.53 0.34
C GLU A 86 -3.73 3.26 -0.23
N SER A 87 -3.59 3.26 -1.56
CA SER A 87 -2.29 3.11 -2.18
C SER A 87 -1.45 4.37 -1.93
N LYS A 88 -0.13 4.22 -2.02
CA LYS A 88 0.79 5.34 -1.91
C LYS A 88 0.46 6.43 -2.94
N GLU A 89 0.21 6.00 -4.18
CA GLU A 89 -0.10 6.91 -5.28
C GLU A 89 -1.37 7.70 -5.03
N TYR A 90 -2.39 7.04 -4.51
CA TYR A 90 -3.66 7.69 -4.17
C TYR A 90 -3.45 8.77 -3.13
N CYS A 91 -2.70 8.47 -2.09
CA CYS A 91 -2.44 9.43 -1.01
C CYS A 91 -1.63 10.63 -1.50
N ILE A 92 -0.60 10.39 -2.31
CA ILE A 92 0.22 11.46 -2.88
C ILE A 92 -0.63 12.36 -3.78
N ASN A 93 -1.43 11.77 -4.65
CA ASN A 93 -2.31 12.51 -5.55
C ASN A 93 -3.34 13.34 -4.79
N TYR A 94 -3.89 12.80 -3.71
CA TYR A 94 -4.84 13.54 -2.89
C TYR A 94 -4.21 14.81 -2.34
N ILE A 95 -3.02 14.71 -1.76
CA ILE A 95 -2.31 15.87 -1.21
C ILE A 95 -2.01 16.87 -2.31
N HIS A 96 -1.40 16.40 -3.38
CA HIS A 96 -0.95 17.27 -4.46
C HIS A 96 -2.10 17.99 -5.14
N THR A 97 -3.21 17.31 -5.35
CA THR A 97 -4.39 17.85 -6.04
C THR A 97 -5.15 18.86 -5.18
N ASN A 98 -5.19 18.67 -3.85
CA ASN A 98 -6.02 19.47 -2.97
C ASN A 98 -5.27 20.55 -2.20
N ASN A 99 -3.96 20.51 -2.17
CA ASN A 99 -3.14 21.46 -1.44
C ASN A 99 -3.26 22.85 -2.07
N GLY A 100 -3.69 23.83 -1.23
CA GLY A 100 -3.85 25.20 -1.68
C GLY A 100 -5.14 25.49 -2.45
N THR A 101 -6.12 24.55 -2.42
CA THR A 101 -7.38 24.72 -3.18
C THR A 101 -8.57 25.09 -2.31
N GLY A 102 -8.38 25.29 -1.00
CA GLY A 102 -9.47 25.66 -0.08
C GLY A 102 -10.18 24.47 0.57
N VAL A 103 -9.63 23.27 0.45
CA VAL A 103 -10.16 22.10 1.17
C VAL A 103 -9.93 22.31 2.66
N ASP A 104 -10.97 22.12 3.49
CA ASP A 104 -10.98 22.48 4.91
C ASP A 104 -9.77 21.95 5.69
N GLU A 105 -9.39 20.69 5.48
CA GLU A 105 -8.28 20.11 6.22
C GLU A 105 -6.95 20.79 5.89
N PHE A 106 -6.76 21.15 4.64
CA PHE A 106 -5.56 21.87 4.22
C PHE A 106 -5.55 23.29 4.78
N ASP A 107 -6.70 23.95 4.78
CA ASP A 107 -6.81 25.29 5.37
C ASP A 107 -6.52 25.27 6.87
N THR A 108 -7.04 24.28 7.58
CA THR A 108 -6.85 24.14 9.03
C THR A 108 -5.37 24.00 9.40
N PHE A 109 -4.61 23.30 8.57
CA PHE A 109 -3.19 23.03 8.83
C PHE A 109 -2.26 23.86 7.95
N SER A 110 -2.75 24.98 7.42
CA SER A 110 -1.94 25.86 6.56
C SER A 110 -0.65 26.26 7.27
N GLY A 111 0.46 26.18 6.54
CA GLY A 111 1.78 26.42 7.09
C GLY A 111 2.44 25.20 7.73
N GLY A 112 1.70 24.10 7.85
CA GLY A 112 2.22 22.82 8.33
C GLY A 112 2.63 21.90 7.19
N VAL A 113 2.51 20.60 7.43
CA VAL A 113 2.95 19.56 6.51
C VAL A 113 1.85 18.51 6.35
N ALA A 114 1.61 18.08 5.11
CA ALA A 114 0.80 16.90 4.81
C ALA A 114 1.73 15.77 4.42
N SER A 115 1.55 14.61 5.04
CA SER A 115 2.44 13.46 4.88
C SER A 115 1.68 12.22 4.44
N VAL A 116 2.36 11.34 3.72
CA VAL A 116 1.88 9.99 3.45
C VAL A 116 2.68 9.03 4.31
N VAL A 117 1.98 8.21 5.08
CA VAL A 117 2.60 7.31 6.06
C VAL A 117 2.26 5.86 5.70
N ASP A 118 3.27 5.01 5.73
CA ASP A 118 3.08 3.57 5.58
C ASP A 118 2.43 3.03 6.86
N ASN A 119 1.23 2.48 6.76
CA ASN A 119 0.49 2.00 7.93
C ASN A 119 1.13 0.80 8.62
N ILE A 120 2.01 0.08 7.93
CA ILE A 120 2.68 -1.09 8.48
C ILE A 120 3.93 -0.71 9.25
N THR A 121 4.78 0.15 8.66
CA THR A 121 6.08 0.52 9.24
C THR A 121 6.03 1.84 10.01
N ASN A 122 4.98 2.63 9.81
CA ASN A 122 4.83 4.01 10.32
C ASN A 122 5.85 4.99 9.74
N ASP A 123 6.51 4.61 8.65
CA ASP A 123 7.46 5.50 7.97
C ASP A 123 6.72 6.54 7.14
N ILE A 124 7.25 7.77 7.15
CA ILE A 124 6.80 8.82 6.26
C ILE A 124 7.46 8.56 4.90
N VAL A 125 6.65 8.36 3.86
CA VAL A 125 7.15 8.06 2.52
C VAL A 125 7.04 9.24 1.56
N TYR A 126 6.31 10.27 1.95
CA TYR A 126 6.13 11.49 1.15
C TYR A 126 5.60 12.60 2.05
N GLU A 127 6.04 13.82 1.82
CA GLU A 127 5.44 14.98 2.49
C GLU A 127 5.58 16.23 1.65
N GLU A 128 4.64 17.16 1.83
CA GLU A 128 4.74 18.49 1.22
C GLU A 128 4.16 19.54 2.16
N GLU A 129 4.68 20.76 2.03
CA GLU A 129 4.19 21.86 2.83
C GLU A 129 2.77 22.24 2.43
N ILE A 130 1.95 22.54 3.42
CA ILE A 130 0.55 22.96 3.20
C ILE A 130 0.53 24.46 2.91
N LYS A 131 0.03 24.79 1.74
CA LYS A 131 -0.06 26.19 1.26
C LYS A 131 -1.18 26.96 1.93
#